data_4f7dba391932a11faaff13418bb52790
#
_entry.id   4f7dba391932a11faaff13418bb52790
#
_cell.length_a   1.000
_cell.length_b   1.000
_cell.length_c   1.000
_cell.angle_alpha   90.00
_cell.angle_beta   90.00
_cell.angle_gamma   90.00
#
_symmetry.space_group_name_H-M   'P 1'
#
loop_
_entity.id
_entity.type
_entity.pdbx_description
1 polymer ?
#
loop_
_entity_poly.entity_id
_entity_poly.type
_entity_poly.pdbx_seq_one_letter_code
_entity_poly.pdbx_strand_id
1 'polypeptide(L)'
;MKVVFSSNTAWYLYNFRKGTIKRFIEKEYEVVIIAPTDKYSYLLKELGCKINHLYIRSNSLNPVHDSVTLVHLLSLYIKIKPDIIYNFTPKINIYSSLVSYFFPRVKVINNIAGLGTAFINEGMKKIFLTYLYKLSQKRADFVFFQNNEDHNYFVKEKIVCESKSKRILGSGVNLDFFKPTKINKEDHIKFLLVARLIEQKGIRLYAEAAKIIKEKYPHVEFSLLGPIISNNPFAIHEKEIKNWEDLGTLNYLGHSDNVAEVLIDYDCVVLPSFYREGVLKSLLEAAASGKIIITTDNIGCRDAVIDGVTGFLCKPKSLESLLEAFYKVLQLDYDSFVKMKIGARELAKAKFDENIIIEEYLKTASN
;
A
#
# COMPACT_ATOMS: atom_id res chain seq x y z
N MET A 1 -9.10 27.00 -5.84
CA MET A 1 -8.74 26.02 -6.89
C MET A 1 -9.45 24.72 -6.62
N LYS A 2 -9.86 24.02 -7.68
CA LYS A 2 -10.63 22.79 -7.61
C LYS A 2 -9.73 21.59 -7.89
N VAL A 3 -9.55 20.72 -6.90
CA VAL A 3 -8.66 19.57 -6.98
C VAL A 3 -9.46 18.27 -6.97
N VAL A 4 -9.25 17.44 -7.96
CA VAL A 4 -9.86 16.11 -8.09
C VAL A 4 -8.90 15.04 -7.58
N PHE A 5 -9.38 14.16 -6.70
CA PHE A 5 -8.72 12.91 -6.35
C PHE A 5 -9.53 11.75 -6.95
N SER A 6 -8.93 10.98 -7.83
CA SER A 6 -9.61 9.90 -8.53
C SER A 6 -8.96 8.53 -8.32
N SER A 7 -9.78 7.52 -8.11
CA SER A 7 -9.37 6.14 -7.90
C SER A 7 -10.46 5.16 -8.34
N ASN A 8 -10.10 3.87 -8.46
CA ASN A 8 -11.05 2.80 -8.74
C ASN A 8 -11.90 2.36 -7.53
N THR A 9 -11.65 2.90 -6.32
CA THR A 9 -12.47 2.71 -5.11
C THR A 9 -12.35 3.92 -4.20
N ALA A 10 -13.41 4.32 -3.49
CA ALA A 10 -13.34 5.34 -2.46
C ALA A 10 -12.57 4.83 -1.22
N TRP A 11 -12.63 3.51 -0.96
CA TRP A 11 -11.81 2.84 0.06
C TRP A 11 -10.32 3.19 -0.07
N TYR A 12 -9.77 3.15 -1.31
CA TYR A 12 -8.36 3.49 -1.53
C TYR A 12 -8.05 4.94 -1.12
N LEU A 13 -8.89 5.88 -1.52
CA LEU A 13 -8.68 7.30 -1.21
C LEU A 13 -8.76 7.56 0.30
N TYR A 14 -9.74 6.97 0.96
CA TYR A 14 -9.91 7.12 2.41
C TYR A 14 -8.73 6.51 3.18
N ASN A 15 -8.34 5.27 2.86
CA ASN A 15 -7.33 4.57 3.64
C ASN A 15 -5.89 4.99 3.33
N PHE A 16 -5.61 5.50 2.11
CA PHE A 16 -4.25 5.83 1.69
C PHE A 16 -4.02 7.33 1.43
N ARG A 17 -5.08 8.14 1.34
CA ARG A 17 -4.96 9.55 0.97
C ARG A 17 -5.73 10.50 1.90
N LYS A 18 -6.30 9.98 2.99
CA LYS A 18 -7.08 10.76 3.96
C LYS A 18 -6.30 11.97 4.49
N GLY A 19 -5.04 11.78 4.91
CA GLY A 19 -4.18 12.87 5.39
C GLY A 19 -3.91 13.91 4.30
N THR A 20 -3.59 13.45 3.07
CA THR A 20 -3.39 14.33 1.92
C THR A 20 -4.66 15.14 1.61
N ILE A 21 -5.83 14.47 1.54
CA ILE A 21 -7.12 15.11 1.29
C ILE A 21 -7.44 16.18 2.35
N LYS A 22 -7.28 15.85 3.64
CA LYS A 22 -7.46 16.80 4.73
C LYS A 22 -6.58 18.04 4.56
N ARG A 23 -5.31 17.84 4.26
CA ARG A 23 -4.36 18.94 4.10
C ARG A 23 -4.73 19.85 2.91
N PHE A 24 -5.25 19.30 1.81
CA PHE A 24 -5.75 20.13 0.70
C PHE A 24 -6.98 20.94 1.12
N ILE A 25 -7.91 20.37 1.89
CA ILE A 25 -9.07 21.09 2.44
C ILE A 25 -8.61 22.22 3.39
N GLU A 26 -7.66 21.94 4.30
CA GLU A 26 -7.07 22.93 5.21
C GLU A 26 -6.37 24.09 4.45
N LYS A 27 -5.88 23.83 3.26
CA LYS A 27 -5.29 24.82 2.33
C LYS A 27 -6.35 25.48 1.42
N GLU A 28 -7.64 25.36 1.77
CA GLU A 28 -8.77 25.99 1.07
C GLU A 28 -8.96 25.53 -0.39
N TYR A 29 -8.46 24.34 -0.76
CA TYR A 29 -8.81 23.74 -2.03
C TYR A 29 -10.22 23.14 -1.96
N GLU A 30 -11.01 23.33 -3.02
CA GLU A 30 -12.25 22.58 -3.21
C GLU A 30 -11.91 21.15 -3.65
N VAL A 31 -12.00 20.20 -2.72
CA VAL A 31 -11.64 18.82 -2.99
C VAL A 31 -12.84 18.02 -3.51
N VAL A 32 -12.66 17.41 -4.68
CA VAL A 32 -13.66 16.58 -5.36
C VAL A 32 -13.13 15.16 -5.50
N ILE A 33 -13.91 14.19 -5.09
CA ILE A 33 -13.62 12.77 -5.22
C ILE A 33 -14.33 12.21 -6.45
N ILE A 34 -13.60 11.46 -7.28
CA ILE A 34 -14.15 10.69 -8.39
C ILE A 34 -13.77 9.22 -8.17
N ALA A 35 -14.75 8.41 -7.71
CA ALA A 35 -14.61 6.98 -7.47
C ALA A 35 -15.97 6.28 -7.49
N PRO A 36 -16.03 4.95 -7.61
CA PRO A 36 -17.25 4.19 -7.28
C PRO A 36 -17.72 4.50 -5.87
N THR A 37 -19.04 4.65 -5.69
CA THR A 37 -19.63 4.95 -4.38
C THR A 37 -19.65 3.69 -3.52
N ASP A 38 -19.09 3.80 -2.31
CA ASP A 38 -19.08 2.78 -1.27
C ASP A 38 -19.22 3.42 0.12
N LYS A 39 -19.13 2.63 1.21
CA LYS A 39 -19.22 3.16 2.59
C LYS A 39 -18.20 4.28 2.87
N TYR A 40 -17.02 4.24 2.25
CA TYR A 40 -15.95 5.23 2.45
C TYR A 40 -16.22 6.55 1.74
N SER A 41 -17.12 6.57 0.74
CA SER A 41 -17.56 7.81 0.10
C SER A 41 -18.27 8.73 1.09
N TYR A 42 -19.05 8.17 2.02
CA TYR A 42 -19.70 8.95 3.08
C TYR A 42 -18.69 9.55 4.05
N LEU A 43 -17.68 8.76 4.45
CA LEU A 43 -16.60 9.24 5.33
C LEU A 43 -15.76 10.34 4.65
N LEU A 44 -15.52 10.25 3.34
CA LEU A 44 -14.85 11.32 2.58
C LEU A 44 -15.74 12.57 2.48
N LYS A 45 -17.07 12.41 2.39
CA LYS A 45 -18.01 13.54 2.40
C LYS A 45 -18.01 14.26 3.74
N GLU A 46 -17.96 13.53 4.85
CA GLU A 46 -17.84 14.09 6.20
C GLU A 46 -16.56 14.89 6.41
N LEU A 47 -15.49 14.56 5.68
CA LEU A 47 -14.25 15.35 5.66
C LEU A 47 -14.38 16.69 4.90
N GLY A 48 -15.51 16.92 4.20
CA GLY A 48 -15.74 18.13 3.40
C GLY A 48 -15.54 17.95 1.89
N CYS A 49 -15.35 16.72 1.40
CA CYS A 49 -15.19 16.45 -0.03
C CYS A 49 -16.53 16.45 -0.78
N LYS A 50 -16.52 16.93 -2.02
CA LYS A 50 -17.62 16.71 -2.98
C LYS A 50 -17.45 15.34 -3.64
N ILE A 51 -18.47 14.48 -3.58
CA ILE A 51 -18.38 13.11 -4.11
C ILE A 51 -19.07 13.04 -5.48
N ASN A 52 -18.39 12.45 -6.46
CA ASN A 52 -18.95 12.11 -7.75
C ASN A 52 -18.70 10.63 -8.03
N HIS A 53 -19.78 9.91 -8.30
CA HIS A 53 -19.71 8.50 -8.66
C HIS A 53 -19.00 8.30 -10.01
N LEU A 54 -18.16 7.28 -10.08
CA LEU A 54 -17.54 6.83 -11.33
C LEU A 54 -17.92 5.39 -11.62
N TYR A 55 -18.48 5.15 -12.79
CA TYR A 55 -18.62 3.79 -13.29
C TYR A 55 -17.27 3.29 -13.80
N ILE A 56 -16.69 2.30 -13.12
CA ILE A 56 -15.47 1.62 -13.53
C ILE A 56 -15.47 0.16 -13.06
N ARG A 57 -15.05 -0.75 -13.93
CA ARG A 57 -14.82 -2.16 -13.57
C ARG A 57 -13.31 -2.42 -13.48
N SER A 58 -12.80 -2.46 -12.26
CA SER A 58 -11.35 -2.53 -11.98
C SER A 58 -10.68 -3.78 -12.56
N ASN A 59 -11.37 -4.92 -12.54
CA ASN A 59 -10.83 -6.23 -12.94
C ASN A 59 -11.21 -6.65 -14.37
N SER A 60 -11.92 -5.81 -15.13
CA SER A 60 -12.35 -6.12 -16.50
C SER A 60 -11.39 -5.50 -17.51
N LEU A 61 -11.11 -6.19 -18.60
CA LEU A 61 -10.43 -5.67 -19.79
C LEU A 61 -11.39 -5.57 -20.97
N ASN A 62 -12.68 -5.46 -20.71
CA ASN A 62 -13.70 -5.36 -21.75
C ASN A 62 -13.74 -3.93 -22.32
N PRO A 63 -13.47 -3.75 -23.64
CA PRO A 63 -13.40 -2.41 -24.25
C PRO A 63 -14.70 -1.60 -24.13
N VAL A 64 -15.87 -2.25 -24.10
CA VAL A 64 -17.15 -1.57 -23.97
C VAL A 64 -17.26 -0.91 -22.59
N HIS A 65 -16.93 -1.63 -21.51
CA HIS A 65 -16.93 -1.06 -20.18
C HIS A 65 -15.91 0.05 -20.00
N ASP A 66 -14.76 -0.11 -20.65
CA ASP A 66 -13.69 0.86 -20.60
C ASP A 66 -14.07 2.14 -21.37
N SER A 67 -14.76 2.02 -22.51
CA SER A 67 -15.31 3.16 -23.25
C SER A 67 -16.39 3.92 -22.44
N VAL A 68 -17.28 3.19 -21.73
CA VAL A 68 -18.26 3.82 -20.84
C VAL A 68 -17.54 4.60 -19.72
N THR A 69 -16.46 4.05 -19.15
CA THR A 69 -15.66 4.76 -18.14
C THR A 69 -15.05 6.03 -18.68
N LEU A 70 -14.48 6.01 -19.90
CA LEU A 70 -13.89 7.16 -20.55
C LEU A 70 -14.92 8.28 -20.81
N VAL A 71 -16.09 7.94 -21.36
CA VAL A 71 -17.18 8.87 -21.60
C VAL A 71 -17.70 9.47 -20.29
N HIS A 72 -17.83 8.65 -19.25
CA HIS A 72 -18.26 9.13 -17.94
C HIS A 72 -17.23 10.08 -17.32
N LEU A 73 -15.92 9.77 -17.38
CA LEU A 73 -14.86 10.69 -16.95
C LEU A 73 -14.90 12.02 -17.72
N LEU A 74 -15.10 11.97 -19.03
CA LEU A 74 -15.23 13.17 -19.86
C LEU A 74 -16.40 14.03 -19.39
N SER A 75 -17.58 13.44 -19.18
CA SER A 75 -18.77 14.15 -18.68
C SER A 75 -18.55 14.78 -17.31
N LEU A 76 -17.87 14.06 -16.40
CA LEU A 76 -17.52 14.56 -15.08
C LEU A 76 -16.55 15.74 -15.16
N TYR A 77 -15.53 15.71 -16.03
CA TYR A 77 -14.57 16.80 -16.17
C TYR A 77 -15.20 18.06 -16.78
N ILE A 78 -16.12 17.90 -17.73
CA ILE A 78 -16.94 19.03 -18.28
C ILE A 78 -17.76 19.69 -17.15
N LYS A 79 -18.40 18.88 -16.29
CA LYS A 79 -19.25 19.35 -15.19
C LYS A 79 -18.42 19.98 -14.06
N ILE A 80 -17.34 19.34 -13.63
CA ILE A 80 -16.55 19.72 -12.46
C ILE A 80 -15.63 20.90 -12.79
N LYS A 81 -15.04 20.91 -13.98
CA LYS A 81 -14.01 21.87 -14.43
C LYS A 81 -12.84 21.91 -13.43
N PRO A 82 -12.10 20.79 -13.27
CA PRO A 82 -10.99 20.74 -12.33
C PRO A 82 -9.84 21.65 -12.77
N ASP A 83 -9.09 22.17 -11.80
CA ASP A 83 -7.80 22.82 -12.04
C ASP A 83 -6.66 21.79 -11.99
N ILE A 84 -6.76 20.83 -11.06
CA ILE A 84 -5.75 19.80 -10.82
C ILE A 84 -6.44 18.43 -10.65
N ILE A 85 -5.82 17.39 -11.18
CA ILE A 85 -6.28 16.01 -11.04
C ILE A 85 -5.14 15.15 -10.50
N TYR A 86 -5.38 14.49 -9.37
CA TYR A 86 -4.53 13.43 -8.83
C TYR A 86 -5.16 12.07 -9.09
N ASN A 87 -4.48 11.25 -9.87
CA ASN A 87 -4.93 9.92 -10.24
C ASN A 87 -4.20 8.85 -9.44
N PHE A 88 -4.97 7.87 -8.97
CA PHE A 88 -4.45 6.70 -8.26
C PHE A 88 -5.03 5.45 -8.89
N THR A 89 -4.28 4.37 -8.89
CA THR A 89 -4.63 3.10 -9.51
C THR A 89 -4.44 3.05 -11.04
N PRO A 90 -4.03 1.88 -11.58
CA PRO A 90 -3.57 1.78 -12.98
C PRO A 90 -4.55 2.26 -14.04
N LYS A 91 -5.82 1.79 -13.96
CA LYS A 91 -6.83 2.19 -14.95
C LYS A 91 -7.13 3.68 -14.92
N ILE A 92 -7.23 4.26 -13.72
CA ILE A 92 -7.49 5.69 -13.55
C ILE A 92 -6.32 6.51 -14.06
N ASN A 93 -5.08 6.12 -13.76
CA ASN A 93 -3.90 6.79 -14.30
C ASN A 93 -3.92 6.86 -15.84
N ILE A 94 -4.37 5.79 -16.49
CA ILE A 94 -4.46 5.75 -17.95
C ILE A 94 -5.66 6.56 -18.45
N TYR A 95 -6.86 6.25 -18.00
CA TYR A 95 -8.10 6.79 -18.59
C TYR A 95 -8.30 8.26 -18.29
N SER A 96 -8.02 8.69 -17.07
CA SER A 96 -8.07 10.10 -16.69
C SER A 96 -7.07 10.94 -17.53
N SER A 97 -5.84 10.43 -17.69
CA SER A 97 -4.84 11.12 -18.51
C SER A 97 -5.24 11.21 -19.98
N LEU A 98 -5.84 10.14 -20.55
CA LEU A 98 -6.35 10.16 -21.92
C LEU A 98 -7.49 11.17 -22.09
N VAL A 99 -8.45 11.19 -21.19
CA VAL A 99 -9.55 12.16 -21.20
C VAL A 99 -9.01 13.60 -21.04
N SER A 100 -7.96 13.78 -20.27
CA SER A 100 -7.37 15.11 -20.01
C SER A 100 -6.71 15.77 -21.23
N TYR A 101 -6.55 15.06 -22.36
CA TYR A 101 -6.15 15.69 -23.61
C TYR A 101 -7.17 16.73 -24.13
N PHE A 102 -8.45 16.56 -23.76
CA PHE A 102 -9.50 17.53 -24.07
C PHE A 102 -9.50 18.76 -23.15
N PHE A 103 -8.67 18.74 -22.11
CA PHE A 103 -8.57 19.79 -21.09
C PHE A 103 -7.11 20.23 -20.89
N PRO A 104 -6.50 20.92 -21.85
CA PRO A 104 -5.05 21.22 -21.85
C PRO A 104 -4.58 22.08 -20.67
N ARG A 105 -5.48 22.85 -20.06
CA ARG A 105 -5.17 23.72 -18.90
C ARG A 105 -5.20 22.98 -17.56
N VAL A 106 -5.76 21.79 -17.51
CA VAL A 106 -5.86 20.99 -16.30
C VAL A 106 -4.52 20.34 -16.01
N LYS A 107 -4.02 20.48 -14.80
CA LYS A 107 -2.80 19.83 -14.34
C LYS A 107 -3.09 18.37 -13.94
N VAL A 108 -2.33 17.43 -14.50
CA VAL A 108 -2.54 15.99 -14.31
C VAL A 108 -1.35 15.37 -13.59
N ILE A 109 -1.58 14.84 -12.40
CA ILE A 109 -0.59 14.17 -11.59
C ILE A 109 -1.00 12.71 -11.39
N ASN A 110 -0.14 11.79 -11.82
CA ASN A 110 -0.37 10.36 -11.68
C ASN A 110 0.44 9.75 -10.54
N ASN A 111 -0.12 8.72 -9.88
CA ASN A 111 0.58 7.97 -8.85
C ASN A 111 0.61 6.49 -9.21
N ILE A 112 1.81 5.95 -9.46
CA ILE A 112 2.05 4.54 -9.81
C ILE A 112 2.50 3.82 -8.55
N ALA A 113 1.54 3.14 -7.88
CA ALA A 113 1.78 2.41 -6.64
C ALA A 113 2.51 1.07 -6.87
N GLY A 114 2.54 0.59 -8.10
CA GLY A 114 3.19 -0.64 -8.54
C GLY A 114 2.55 -1.12 -9.85
N LEU A 115 3.35 -1.72 -10.71
CA LEU A 115 2.89 -2.21 -12.01
C LEU A 115 2.14 -3.54 -11.91
N GLY A 116 2.23 -4.21 -10.76
CA GLY A 116 1.56 -5.48 -10.52
C GLY A 116 2.06 -6.62 -11.42
N THR A 117 1.28 -7.69 -11.45
CA THR A 117 1.62 -8.91 -12.21
C THR A 117 1.54 -8.74 -13.73
N ALA A 118 0.83 -7.73 -14.22
CA ALA A 118 0.66 -7.50 -15.66
C ALA A 118 1.97 -7.15 -16.39
N PHE A 119 2.98 -6.67 -15.65
CA PHE A 119 4.32 -6.36 -16.17
C PHE A 119 5.37 -7.43 -15.86
N ILE A 120 5.02 -8.48 -15.08
CA ILE A 120 5.93 -9.58 -14.76
C ILE A 120 6.00 -10.56 -15.93
N ASN A 121 4.87 -10.85 -16.57
CA ASN A 121 4.79 -11.79 -17.67
C ASN A 121 5.08 -11.08 -19.00
N GLU A 122 6.02 -11.60 -19.77
CA GLU A 122 6.27 -11.16 -21.13
C GLU A 122 5.14 -11.62 -22.04
N GLY A 123 4.74 -10.77 -23.00
CA GLY A 123 3.69 -11.09 -23.96
C GLY A 123 2.95 -9.84 -24.47
N MET A 124 2.02 -10.06 -25.39
CA MET A 124 1.25 -9.00 -26.06
C MET A 124 0.54 -8.06 -25.08
N LYS A 125 0.09 -8.57 -23.92
CA LYS A 125 -0.56 -7.75 -22.88
C LYS A 125 0.39 -6.69 -22.31
N LYS A 126 1.65 -7.07 -22.04
CA LYS A 126 2.68 -6.13 -21.56
C LYS A 126 2.97 -5.05 -22.62
N ILE A 127 3.11 -5.43 -23.87
CA ILE A 127 3.35 -4.50 -24.98
C ILE A 127 2.20 -3.51 -25.09
N PHE A 128 0.97 -3.98 -25.08
CA PHE A 128 -0.23 -3.14 -25.15
C PHE A 128 -0.34 -2.18 -23.97
N LEU A 129 -0.14 -2.67 -22.74
CA LEU A 129 -0.16 -1.84 -21.55
C LEU A 129 0.97 -0.80 -21.56
N THR A 130 2.17 -1.18 -21.98
CA THR A 130 3.29 -0.24 -22.13
C THR A 130 2.95 0.87 -23.12
N TYR A 131 2.31 0.54 -24.24
CA TYR A 131 1.85 1.53 -25.23
C TYR A 131 0.79 2.47 -24.64
N LEU A 132 -0.20 1.93 -23.92
CA LEU A 132 -1.23 2.74 -23.25
C LEU A 132 -0.61 3.67 -22.19
N TYR A 133 0.38 3.19 -21.42
CA TYR A 133 1.12 4.03 -20.50
C TYR A 133 1.92 5.11 -21.23
N LYS A 134 2.63 4.78 -22.32
CA LYS A 134 3.34 5.81 -23.14
C LYS A 134 2.41 6.92 -23.59
N LEU A 135 1.24 6.56 -24.11
CA LEU A 135 0.26 7.52 -24.57
C LEU A 135 -0.32 8.37 -23.42
N SER A 136 -0.72 7.73 -22.34
CA SER A 136 -1.36 8.41 -21.20
C SER A 136 -0.37 9.25 -20.37
N GLN A 137 0.83 8.74 -20.09
CA GLN A 137 1.82 9.48 -19.27
C GLN A 137 2.44 10.65 -20.03
N LYS A 138 2.40 10.67 -21.37
CA LYS A 138 2.78 11.85 -22.15
C LYS A 138 1.92 13.08 -21.81
N ARG A 139 0.65 12.86 -21.38
CA ARG A 139 -0.25 13.95 -20.95
C ARG A 139 -0.04 14.35 -19.49
N ALA A 140 0.54 13.48 -18.66
CA ALA A 140 0.78 13.80 -17.27
C ALA A 140 1.82 14.92 -17.12
N ASP A 141 1.54 15.86 -16.23
CA ASP A 141 2.46 16.94 -15.87
C ASP A 141 3.50 16.45 -14.85
N PHE A 142 3.10 15.50 -13.99
CA PHE A 142 4.00 14.87 -13.03
C PHE A 142 3.57 13.42 -12.72
N VAL A 143 4.54 12.54 -12.41
CA VAL A 143 4.28 11.13 -12.09
C VAL A 143 5.05 10.71 -10.85
N PHE A 144 4.32 10.28 -9.80
CA PHE A 144 4.91 9.68 -8.62
C PHE A 144 5.00 8.16 -8.75
N PHE A 145 6.11 7.60 -8.30
CA PHE A 145 6.36 6.15 -8.21
C PHE A 145 6.59 5.75 -6.76
N GLN A 146 6.24 4.53 -6.39
CA GLN A 146 6.43 4.03 -5.02
C GLN A 146 7.60 3.05 -4.89
N ASN A 147 8.27 2.68 -5.98
CA ASN A 147 9.51 1.91 -5.98
C ASN A 147 10.44 2.37 -7.11
N ASN A 148 11.73 2.10 -6.96
CA ASN A 148 12.75 2.49 -7.94
C ASN A 148 12.68 1.68 -9.22
N GLU A 149 12.30 0.41 -9.13
CA GLU A 149 12.29 -0.50 -10.26
C GLU A 149 11.26 -0.07 -11.31
N ASP A 150 10.06 0.32 -10.87
CA ASP A 150 9.02 0.82 -11.76
C ASP A 150 9.38 2.21 -12.29
N HIS A 151 9.95 3.08 -11.46
CA HIS A 151 10.44 4.39 -11.90
C HIS A 151 11.51 4.25 -12.99
N ASN A 152 12.55 3.47 -12.73
CA ASN A 152 13.65 3.23 -13.66
C ASN A 152 13.17 2.58 -14.97
N TYR A 153 12.21 1.65 -14.88
CA TYR A 153 11.59 1.04 -16.04
C TYR A 153 10.89 2.09 -16.92
N PHE A 154 10.07 2.98 -16.32
CA PHE A 154 9.35 4.01 -17.07
C PHE A 154 10.29 5.05 -17.70
N VAL A 155 11.37 5.43 -17.02
CA VAL A 155 12.37 6.35 -17.56
C VAL A 155 13.15 5.68 -18.71
N LYS A 156 13.62 4.44 -18.52
CA LYS A 156 14.34 3.66 -19.53
C LYS A 156 13.52 3.45 -20.79
N GLU A 157 12.24 3.10 -20.63
CA GLU A 157 11.31 2.89 -21.75
C GLU A 157 10.78 4.20 -22.35
N LYS A 158 11.26 5.36 -21.86
CA LYS A 158 10.82 6.70 -22.31
C LYS A 158 9.30 6.89 -22.20
N ILE A 159 8.67 6.30 -21.18
CA ILE A 159 7.25 6.48 -20.84
C ILE A 159 7.07 7.80 -20.10
N VAL A 160 8.02 8.16 -19.23
CA VAL A 160 8.07 9.44 -18.52
C VAL A 160 9.47 10.04 -18.62
N CYS A 161 9.55 11.37 -18.48
CA CYS A 161 10.80 12.09 -18.30
C CYS A 161 11.21 12.05 -16.82
N GLU A 162 12.50 11.87 -16.52
CA GLU A 162 13.02 11.87 -15.15
C GLU A 162 12.68 13.19 -14.42
N SER A 163 12.81 14.34 -15.11
CA SER A 163 12.48 15.67 -14.57
C SER A 163 11.01 15.86 -14.20
N LYS A 164 10.10 15.04 -14.74
CA LYS A 164 8.66 15.06 -14.47
C LYS A 164 8.20 13.87 -13.60
N SER A 165 9.14 13.23 -12.92
CA SER A 165 8.83 12.08 -12.11
C SER A 165 9.66 12.03 -10.83
N LYS A 166 9.09 11.42 -9.78
CA LYS A 166 9.75 11.27 -8.49
C LYS A 166 9.29 10.00 -7.80
N ARG A 167 10.21 9.34 -7.11
CA ARG A 167 9.85 8.29 -6.18
C ARG A 167 9.42 8.88 -4.84
N ILE A 168 8.34 8.33 -4.27
CA ILE A 168 7.87 8.56 -2.90
C ILE A 168 7.75 7.21 -2.18
N LEU A 169 7.87 7.21 -0.85
CA LEU A 169 7.81 6.00 -0.04
C LEU A 169 6.37 5.68 0.37
N GLY A 170 5.60 5.16 -0.57
CA GLY A 170 4.21 4.75 -0.36
C GLY A 170 3.27 5.92 -0.14
N SER A 171 2.29 5.73 0.75
CA SER A 171 1.34 6.75 1.17
C SER A 171 1.79 7.54 2.40
N GLY A 172 2.91 7.13 2.99
CA GLY A 172 3.26 7.54 4.33
C GLY A 172 2.36 6.89 5.41
N VAL A 173 2.64 7.21 6.64
CA VAL A 173 1.89 6.79 7.83
C VAL A 173 1.69 7.94 8.78
N ASN A 174 0.50 8.03 9.39
CA ASN A 174 0.20 9.02 10.42
C ASN A 174 0.89 8.64 11.74
N LEU A 175 1.94 9.38 12.10
CA LEU A 175 2.75 9.10 13.29
C LEU A 175 2.03 9.41 14.60
N ASP A 176 1.00 10.25 14.59
CA ASP A 176 0.19 10.57 15.76
C ASP A 176 -0.87 9.52 16.04
N PHE A 177 -1.30 8.82 15.00
CA PHE A 177 -2.24 7.71 15.12
C PHE A 177 -1.53 6.38 15.44
N PHE A 178 -0.42 6.09 14.77
CA PHE A 178 0.41 4.92 15.02
C PHE A 178 1.54 5.30 15.98
N LYS A 179 1.30 5.08 17.27
CA LYS A 179 2.27 5.41 18.35
C LYS A 179 2.92 4.15 18.90
N PRO A 180 4.21 4.21 19.27
CA PRO A 180 4.84 3.12 19.99
C PRO A 180 4.20 2.94 21.37
N THR A 181 4.11 1.69 21.80
CA THR A 181 3.69 1.29 23.14
C THR A 181 4.89 1.17 24.06
N LYS A 182 4.64 1.09 25.39
CA LYS A 182 5.68 0.75 26.36
C LYS A 182 6.34 -0.56 25.95
N ILE A 183 7.66 -0.59 25.97
CA ILE A 183 8.44 -1.77 25.64
C ILE A 183 8.53 -2.60 26.91
N ASN A 184 7.73 -3.66 26.99
CA ASN A 184 7.91 -4.71 27.97
C ASN A 184 8.36 -5.93 27.15
N LYS A 185 9.55 -6.44 27.38
CA LYS A 185 9.90 -7.77 26.92
C LYS A 185 9.30 -8.73 27.93
N GLU A 186 8.10 -9.19 27.66
CA GLU A 186 7.53 -10.35 28.33
C GLU A 186 8.33 -11.60 27.88
N ASP A 187 8.24 -12.69 28.63
CA ASP A 187 8.89 -13.94 28.26
C ASP A 187 8.36 -14.53 26.94
N HIS A 188 7.35 -13.87 26.35
CA HIS A 188 6.61 -14.35 25.18
C HIS A 188 6.57 -13.26 24.08
N ILE A 189 7.27 -13.51 22.97
CA ILE A 189 7.22 -12.64 21.79
C ILE A 189 5.96 -12.95 20.98
N LYS A 190 5.23 -11.91 20.60
CA LYS A 190 4.00 -11.98 19.80
C LYS A 190 4.25 -11.48 18.38
N PHE A 191 4.02 -12.36 17.41
CA PHE A 191 4.16 -12.08 15.98
C PHE A 191 2.79 -11.86 15.34
N LEU A 192 2.66 -10.82 14.51
CA LEU A 192 1.44 -10.50 13.79
C LEU A 192 1.72 -10.39 12.29
N LEU A 193 0.89 -11.04 11.46
CA LEU A 193 0.84 -10.78 10.02
C LEU A 193 -0.39 -9.95 9.70
N VAL A 194 -0.19 -8.78 9.07
CA VAL A 194 -1.27 -7.87 8.66
C VAL A 194 -1.32 -7.76 7.14
N ALA A 195 -2.28 -8.40 6.50
CA ALA A 195 -2.47 -8.33 5.04
C ALA A 195 -3.84 -8.86 4.62
N ARG A 196 -4.23 -8.57 3.36
CA ARG A 196 -5.28 -9.35 2.68
C ARG A 196 -4.85 -10.81 2.61
N LEU A 197 -5.76 -11.74 2.93
CA LEU A 197 -5.43 -13.17 3.00
C LEU A 197 -5.35 -13.80 1.60
N ILE A 198 -4.23 -13.51 0.93
CA ILE A 198 -3.87 -14.08 -0.38
C ILE A 198 -2.46 -14.69 -0.31
N GLU A 199 -2.25 -15.74 -1.08
CA GLU A 199 -0.99 -16.52 -1.08
C GLU A 199 0.26 -15.65 -1.30
N GLN A 200 0.17 -14.67 -2.20
CA GLN A 200 1.30 -13.79 -2.52
C GLN A 200 1.78 -12.94 -1.35
N LYS A 201 1.02 -12.84 -0.27
CA LYS A 201 1.42 -12.21 0.99
C LYS A 201 2.23 -13.13 1.91
N GLY A 202 2.44 -14.39 1.48
CA GLY A 202 3.26 -15.35 2.20
C GLY A 202 2.56 -15.97 3.41
N ILE A 203 1.21 -15.97 3.43
CA ILE A 203 0.41 -16.45 4.58
C ILE A 203 0.72 -17.91 4.90
N ARG A 204 0.75 -18.81 3.87
CA ARG A 204 1.06 -20.24 4.10
C ARG A 204 2.48 -20.44 4.62
N LEU A 205 3.44 -19.65 4.09
CA LEU A 205 4.83 -19.69 4.56
C LEU A 205 4.93 -19.24 6.03
N TYR A 206 4.17 -18.20 6.41
CA TYR A 206 4.09 -17.74 7.79
C TYR A 206 3.50 -18.81 8.72
N ALA A 207 2.40 -19.47 8.32
CA ALA A 207 1.78 -20.53 9.10
C ALA A 207 2.69 -21.76 9.25
N GLU A 208 3.40 -22.16 8.19
CA GLU A 208 4.38 -23.25 8.22
C GLU A 208 5.54 -22.94 9.18
N ALA A 209 6.09 -21.72 9.07
CA ALA A 209 7.14 -21.28 9.98
C ALA A 209 6.66 -21.20 11.44
N ALA A 210 5.43 -20.71 11.68
CA ALA A 210 4.82 -20.65 13.00
C ALA A 210 4.72 -22.05 13.65
N LYS A 211 4.30 -23.05 12.89
CA LYS A 211 4.24 -24.43 13.37
C LYS A 211 5.62 -24.92 13.87
N ILE A 212 6.66 -24.75 13.07
CA ILE A 212 8.02 -25.18 13.41
C ILE A 212 8.58 -24.42 14.62
N ILE A 213 8.35 -23.11 14.68
CA ILE A 213 8.82 -22.29 15.82
C ILE A 213 8.13 -22.72 17.11
N LYS A 214 6.82 -22.99 17.10
CA LYS A 214 6.06 -23.38 18.30
C LYS A 214 6.47 -24.75 18.85
N GLU A 215 6.97 -25.65 18.03
CA GLU A 215 7.54 -26.93 18.50
C GLU A 215 8.73 -26.71 19.46
N LYS A 216 9.55 -25.69 19.22
CA LYS A 216 10.71 -25.36 20.05
C LYS A 216 10.43 -24.25 21.08
N TYR A 217 9.52 -23.34 20.78
CA TYR A 217 9.15 -22.18 21.60
C TYR A 217 7.61 -22.15 21.77
N PRO A 218 7.01 -23.02 22.60
CA PRO A 218 5.56 -23.18 22.70
C PRO A 218 4.82 -21.94 23.21
N HIS A 219 5.53 -21.04 23.89
CA HIS A 219 4.97 -19.80 24.43
C HIS A 219 4.90 -18.64 23.42
N VAL A 220 5.51 -18.79 22.25
CA VAL A 220 5.48 -17.76 21.18
C VAL A 220 4.10 -17.72 20.54
N GLU A 221 3.54 -16.55 20.38
CA GLU A 221 2.24 -16.35 19.77
C GLU A 221 2.37 -15.90 18.32
N PHE A 222 1.53 -16.47 17.45
CA PHE A 222 1.41 -16.09 16.05
C PHE A 222 -0.04 -15.73 15.75
N SER A 223 -0.25 -14.56 15.14
CA SER A 223 -1.59 -14.08 14.79
C SER A 223 -1.65 -13.57 13.34
N LEU A 224 -2.85 -13.63 12.79
CA LEU A 224 -3.15 -13.25 11.42
C LEU A 224 -4.31 -12.24 11.42
N LEU A 225 -4.10 -11.06 10.84
CA LEU A 225 -5.12 -10.01 10.72
C LEU A 225 -5.32 -9.65 9.25
N GLY A 226 -6.55 -9.70 8.79
CA GLY A 226 -6.93 -9.20 7.48
C GLY A 226 -8.13 -9.90 6.88
N PRO A 227 -8.75 -9.31 5.85
CA PRO A 227 -9.94 -9.86 5.24
C PRO A 227 -9.65 -11.06 4.36
N ILE A 228 -10.53 -12.06 4.41
CA ILE A 228 -10.60 -13.15 3.44
C ILE A 228 -11.19 -12.60 2.15
N ILE A 229 -10.54 -12.84 1.01
CA ILE A 229 -10.94 -12.31 -0.30
C ILE A 229 -11.49 -13.45 -1.16
N SER A 230 -12.72 -13.86 -0.92
CA SER A 230 -13.34 -15.05 -1.52
C SER A 230 -13.29 -15.10 -3.05
N ASN A 231 -13.34 -13.95 -3.73
CA ASN A 231 -13.34 -13.86 -5.19
C ASN A 231 -11.94 -13.72 -5.81
N ASN A 232 -10.87 -14.00 -5.05
CA ASN A 232 -9.50 -13.97 -5.55
C ASN A 232 -9.00 -15.41 -5.79
N PRO A 233 -8.43 -15.73 -6.98
CA PRO A 233 -7.93 -17.09 -7.26
C PRO A 233 -6.76 -17.52 -6.37
N PHE A 234 -6.13 -16.57 -5.68
CA PHE A 234 -5.04 -16.80 -4.74
C PHE A 234 -5.48 -16.61 -3.27
N ALA A 235 -6.78 -16.62 -3.01
CA ALA A 235 -7.30 -16.49 -1.64
C ALA A 235 -6.84 -17.64 -0.75
N ILE A 236 -6.56 -17.34 0.51
CA ILE A 236 -6.46 -18.35 1.55
C ILE A 236 -7.89 -18.70 1.96
N HIS A 237 -8.21 -19.98 1.94
CA HIS A 237 -9.55 -20.46 2.25
C HIS A 237 -9.82 -20.51 3.76
N GLU A 238 -11.05 -20.25 4.18
CA GLU A 238 -11.48 -20.32 5.59
C GLU A 238 -11.13 -21.66 6.23
N LYS A 239 -11.25 -22.77 5.49
CA LYS A 239 -10.87 -24.11 5.98
C LYS A 239 -9.40 -24.21 6.36
N GLU A 240 -8.50 -23.56 5.61
CA GLU A 240 -7.07 -23.54 5.93
C GLU A 240 -6.83 -22.76 7.22
N ILE A 241 -7.46 -21.61 7.35
CA ILE A 241 -7.35 -20.75 8.54
C ILE A 241 -7.85 -21.49 9.75
N LYS A 242 -9.05 -22.08 9.68
CA LYS A 242 -9.63 -22.86 10.76
C LYS A 242 -8.75 -24.04 11.17
N ASN A 243 -8.15 -24.74 10.20
CA ASN A 243 -7.22 -25.84 10.50
C ASN A 243 -5.97 -25.33 11.26
N TRP A 244 -5.44 -24.16 10.94
CA TRP A 244 -4.32 -23.59 11.69
C TRP A 244 -4.70 -23.19 13.11
N GLU A 245 -5.93 -22.69 13.32
CA GLU A 245 -6.46 -22.38 14.65
C GLU A 245 -6.71 -23.66 15.46
N ASP A 246 -7.38 -24.67 14.89
CA ASP A 246 -7.66 -25.95 15.55
C ASP A 246 -6.38 -26.69 15.96
N LEU A 247 -5.30 -26.54 15.19
CA LEU A 247 -3.96 -27.05 15.51
C LEU A 247 -3.17 -26.16 16.48
N GLY A 248 -3.72 -25.03 16.92
CA GLY A 248 -3.03 -24.04 17.75
C GLY A 248 -1.81 -23.40 17.10
N THR A 249 -1.70 -23.45 15.76
CA THR A 249 -0.57 -22.89 15.01
C THR A 249 -0.58 -21.37 15.03
N LEU A 250 -1.73 -20.76 14.78
CA LEU A 250 -1.91 -19.30 14.79
C LEU A 250 -3.34 -18.93 15.19
N ASN A 251 -3.53 -17.65 15.59
CA ASN A 251 -4.82 -17.08 15.93
C ASN A 251 -5.28 -16.17 14.78
N TYR A 252 -6.49 -16.37 14.27
CA TYR A 252 -7.06 -15.48 13.28
C TYR A 252 -7.92 -14.39 13.94
N LEU A 253 -7.55 -13.13 13.76
CA LEU A 253 -8.19 -11.97 14.39
C LEU A 253 -9.29 -11.35 13.53
N GLY A 254 -9.60 -11.94 12.36
CA GLY A 254 -10.55 -11.36 11.43
C GLY A 254 -10.00 -10.10 10.73
N HIS A 255 -10.89 -9.13 10.51
CA HIS A 255 -10.56 -7.83 9.91
C HIS A 255 -10.78 -6.70 10.91
N SER A 256 -9.87 -5.75 10.95
CA SER A 256 -10.02 -4.52 11.74
C SER A 256 -9.80 -3.29 10.86
N ASP A 257 -10.67 -2.29 11.03
CA ASP A 257 -10.48 -0.95 10.47
C ASP A 257 -9.52 -0.10 11.35
N ASN A 258 -9.18 -0.57 12.58
CA ASN A 258 -8.25 0.07 13.52
C ASN A 258 -7.04 -0.83 13.82
N VAL A 259 -6.13 -0.92 12.86
CA VAL A 259 -4.89 -1.72 12.99
C VAL A 259 -3.99 -1.19 14.10
N ALA A 260 -4.06 0.11 14.43
CA ALA A 260 -3.23 0.71 15.48
C ALA A 260 -3.52 0.10 16.87
N GLU A 261 -4.78 -0.16 17.20
CA GLU A 261 -5.16 -0.82 18.45
C GLU A 261 -4.65 -2.26 18.50
N VAL A 262 -4.78 -3.00 17.40
CA VAL A 262 -4.28 -4.38 17.35
C VAL A 262 -2.76 -4.45 17.52
N LEU A 263 -2.03 -3.51 16.89
CA LEU A 263 -0.57 -3.46 17.00
C LEU A 263 -0.06 -3.25 18.44
N ILE A 264 -0.87 -2.70 19.34
CA ILE A 264 -0.47 -2.48 20.75
C ILE A 264 0.06 -3.77 21.37
N ASP A 265 -0.62 -4.87 21.17
CA ASP A 265 -0.40 -6.15 21.85
C ASP A 265 0.70 -7.03 21.20
N TYR A 266 1.34 -6.54 20.13
CA TYR A 266 2.33 -7.32 19.38
C TYR A 266 3.71 -6.68 19.43
N ASP A 267 4.73 -7.50 19.28
CA ASP A 267 6.14 -7.09 19.27
C ASP A 267 6.71 -6.98 17.87
N CYS A 268 6.31 -7.90 17.02
CA CYS A 268 6.85 -8.05 15.67
C CYS A 268 5.73 -8.11 14.63
N VAL A 269 5.93 -7.45 13.51
CA VAL A 269 5.10 -7.61 12.33
C VAL A 269 5.86 -8.39 11.28
N VAL A 270 5.24 -9.46 10.79
CA VAL A 270 5.84 -10.37 9.80
C VAL A 270 5.03 -10.31 8.50
N LEU A 271 5.69 -10.01 7.40
CA LEU A 271 5.04 -9.99 6.09
C LEU A 271 5.96 -10.56 5.02
N PRO A 272 5.99 -11.89 4.82
CA PRO A 272 6.90 -12.56 3.89
C PRO A 272 6.34 -12.51 2.45
N SER A 273 5.92 -11.32 2.03
CA SER A 273 5.28 -11.08 0.73
C SER A 273 6.26 -11.25 -0.42
N PHE A 274 5.84 -11.94 -1.46
CA PHE A 274 6.56 -12.05 -2.73
C PHE A 274 5.81 -11.36 -3.89
N TYR A 275 4.81 -10.56 -3.58
CA TYR A 275 4.08 -9.75 -4.55
C TYR A 275 4.82 -8.45 -4.83
N ARG A 276 4.92 -8.06 -6.11
CA ARG A 276 5.55 -6.81 -6.53
C ARG A 276 4.57 -5.64 -6.37
N GLU A 277 4.82 -4.80 -5.40
CA GLU A 277 3.98 -3.63 -5.06
C GLU A 277 4.83 -2.39 -4.78
N GLY A 278 4.16 -1.28 -4.46
CA GLY A 278 4.77 -0.16 -3.76
C GLY A 278 5.07 -0.49 -2.30
N VAL A 279 5.51 0.49 -1.52
CA VAL A 279 5.79 0.27 -0.10
C VAL A 279 4.50 -0.11 0.64
N LEU A 280 4.55 -1.25 1.34
CA LEU A 280 3.39 -1.84 1.99
C LEU A 280 3.00 -1.05 3.24
N LYS A 281 1.78 -0.53 3.25
CA LYS A 281 1.29 0.33 4.33
C LYS A 281 1.37 -0.34 5.71
N SER A 282 1.03 -1.63 5.81
CA SER A 282 1.11 -2.36 7.09
C SER A 282 2.53 -2.42 7.68
N LEU A 283 3.57 -2.41 6.82
CA LEU A 283 4.96 -2.32 7.30
C LEU A 283 5.31 -0.90 7.78
N LEU A 284 4.79 0.14 7.11
CA LEU A 284 4.95 1.52 7.58
C LEU A 284 4.24 1.75 8.93
N GLU A 285 3.04 1.20 9.09
CA GLU A 285 2.24 1.22 10.32
C GLU A 285 2.96 0.49 11.46
N ALA A 286 3.56 -0.67 11.16
CA ALA A 286 4.38 -1.42 12.09
C ALA A 286 5.63 -0.62 12.54
N ALA A 287 6.39 -0.05 11.60
CA ALA A 287 7.55 0.78 11.91
C ALA A 287 7.14 2.00 12.76
N ALA A 288 6.05 2.68 12.40
CA ALA A 288 5.53 3.82 13.16
C ALA A 288 5.12 3.44 14.58
N SER A 289 4.57 2.24 14.78
CA SER A 289 4.24 1.69 16.10
C SER A 289 5.43 1.12 16.86
N GLY A 290 6.66 1.26 16.33
CA GLY A 290 7.88 0.75 16.96
C GLY A 290 7.91 -0.77 17.05
N LYS A 291 7.39 -1.47 16.03
CA LYS A 291 7.42 -2.94 15.98
C LYS A 291 8.61 -3.42 15.18
N ILE A 292 9.24 -4.52 15.61
CA ILE A 292 10.27 -5.20 14.83
C ILE A 292 9.61 -5.75 13.56
N ILE A 293 10.27 -5.61 12.42
CA ILE A 293 9.69 -6.05 11.15
C ILE A 293 10.49 -7.23 10.61
N ILE A 294 9.81 -8.32 10.26
CA ILE A 294 10.37 -9.39 9.42
C ILE A 294 9.64 -9.33 8.07
N THR A 295 10.39 -9.12 7.01
CA THR A 295 9.82 -9.09 5.66
C THR A 295 10.80 -9.61 4.61
N THR A 296 10.35 -9.75 3.37
CA THR A 296 11.21 -10.25 2.30
C THR A 296 12.08 -9.16 1.69
N ASP A 297 13.27 -9.56 1.21
CA ASP A 297 14.07 -8.75 0.30
C ASP A 297 13.42 -8.69 -1.09
N ASN A 298 12.26 -8.06 -1.14
CA ASN A 298 11.45 -7.88 -2.35
C ASN A 298 11.05 -6.41 -2.51
N ILE A 299 10.68 -6.03 -3.73
CA ILE A 299 10.21 -4.69 -4.07
C ILE A 299 9.01 -4.32 -3.19
N GLY A 300 9.07 -3.13 -2.57
CA GLY A 300 8.05 -2.62 -1.67
C GLY A 300 8.12 -3.15 -0.22
N CYS A 301 8.78 -4.29 0.01
CA CYS A 301 9.02 -4.83 1.35
C CYS A 301 10.32 -4.29 1.95
N ARG A 302 11.44 -4.43 1.22
CA ARG A 302 12.79 -4.06 1.69
C ARG A 302 12.93 -2.60 2.11
N ASP A 303 12.13 -1.72 1.53
CA ASP A 303 12.17 -0.28 1.84
C ASP A 303 11.72 0.05 3.27
N ALA A 304 10.95 -0.84 3.91
CA ALA A 304 10.41 -0.63 5.24
C ALA A 304 11.36 -1.07 6.37
N VAL A 305 12.51 -1.68 6.04
CA VAL A 305 13.44 -2.29 7.00
C VAL A 305 14.86 -1.90 6.69
N ILE A 306 15.65 -1.62 7.74
CA ILE A 306 17.12 -1.63 7.70
C ILE A 306 17.53 -2.94 8.35
N ASP A 307 18.03 -3.89 7.53
CA ASP A 307 18.33 -5.25 7.96
C ASP A 307 19.32 -5.26 9.14
N GLY A 308 19.00 -6.04 10.17
CA GLY A 308 19.75 -6.12 11.43
C GLY A 308 19.63 -4.89 12.36
N VAL A 309 18.96 -3.80 11.94
CA VAL A 309 18.84 -2.55 12.72
C VAL A 309 17.41 -2.27 13.15
N THR A 310 16.44 -2.40 12.24
CA THR A 310 15.02 -2.14 12.52
C THR A 310 14.15 -3.40 12.35
N GLY A 311 14.75 -4.50 11.99
CA GLY A 311 14.14 -5.79 11.71
C GLY A 311 15.03 -6.65 10.86
N PHE A 312 14.44 -7.66 10.20
CA PHE A 312 15.19 -8.62 9.40
C PHE A 312 14.57 -8.85 8.03
N LEU A 313 15.44 -8.97 7.02
CA LEU A 313 15.04 -9.36 5.68
C LEU A 313 15.25 -10.87 5.47
N CYS A 314 14.27 -11.51 4.83
CA CYS A 314 14.36 -12.90 4.41
C CYS A 314 14.23 -13.04 2.90
N LYS A 315 14.68 -14.15 2.33
CA LYS A 315 14.51 -14.45 0.90
C LYS A 315 13.04 -14.72 0.58
N PRO A 316 12.50 -14.16 -0.52
CA PRO A 316 11.13 -14.48 -0.95
C PRO A 316 10.94 -15.99 -1.14
N LYS A 317 9.82 -16.54 -0.67
CA LYS A 317 9.42 -17.95 -0.79
C LYS A 317 10.38 -18.96 -0.14
N SER A 318 11.26 -18.52 0.76
CA SER A 318 12.19 -19.40 1.49
C SER A 318 11.76 -19.55 2.94
N LEU A 319 11.28 -20.75 3.28
CA LEU A 319 10.95 -21.11 4.66
C LEU A 319 12.18 -21.03 5.57
N GLU A 320 13.32 -21.57 5.11
CA GLU A 320 14.58 -21.57 5.85
C GLU A 320 14.99 -20.13 6.23
N SER A 321 14.98 -19.22 5.24
CA SER A 321 15.37 -17.83 5.48
C SER A 321 14.37 -17.09 6.39
N LEU A 322 13.08 -17.43 6.34
CA LEU A 322 12.08 -16.88 7.25
C LEU A 322 12.29 -17.40 8.68
N LEU A 323 12.58 -18.71 8.84
CA LEU A 323 12.90 -19.30 10.14
C LEU A 323 14.15 -18.67 10.75
N GLU A 324 15.22 -18.44 9.96
CA GLU A 324 16.42 -17.74 10.43
C GLU A 324 16.08 -16.33 10.97
N ALA A 325 15.20 -15.59 10.29
CA ALA A 325 14.78 -14.28 10.75
C ALA A 325 13.98 -14.36 12.07
N PHE A 326 13.10 -15.35 12.23
CA PHE A 326 12.42 -15.61 13.51
C PHE A 326 13.41 -15.93 14.63
N TYR A 327 14.34 -16.85 14.40
CA TYR A 327 15.36 -17.21 15.41
C TYR A 327 16.21 -16.00 15.81
N LYS A 328 16.60 -15.15 14.88
CA LYS A 328 17.31 -13.90 15.21
C LYS A 328 16.52 -13.02 16.17
N VAL A 329 15.21 -12.84 15.95
CA VAL A 329 14.35 -12.06 16.86
C VAL A 329 14.24 -12.73 18.24
N LEU A 330 14.02 -14.05 18.28
CA LEU A 330 13.86 -14.79 19.52
C LEU A 330 15.13 -14.82 20.38
N GLN A 331 16.31 -14.72 19.75
CA GLN A 331 17.61 -14.70 20.40
C GLN A 331 18.11 -13.32 20.81
N LEU A 332 17.40 -12.23 20.47
CA LEU A 332 17.79 -10.89 20.89
C LEU A 332 17.81 -10.78 22.41
N ASP A 333 18.86 -10.19 22.97
CA ASP A 333 18.83 -9.72 24.34
C ASP A 333 17.86 -8.53 24.50
N TYR A 334 17.57 -8.14 25.74
CA TYR A 334 16.64 -7.05 26.01
C TYR A 334 17.06 -5.73 25.37
N ASP A 335 18.32 -5.35 25.46
CA ASP A 335 18.83 -4.06 24.96
C ASP A 335 18.79 -4.00 23.44
N SER A 336 19.14 -5.08 22.76
CA SER A 336 19.06 -5.20 21.29
C SER A 336 17.61 -5.16 20.81
N PHE A 337 16.72 -5.84 21.52
CA PHE A 337 15.28 -5.83 21.24
C PHE A 337 14.69 -4.42 21.35
N VAL A 338 14.98 -3.70 22.45
CA VAL A 338 14.56 -2.31 22.67
C VAL A 338 15.14 -1.39 21.60
N LYS A 339 16.43 -1.51 21.33
CA LYS A 339 17.12 -0.73 20.27
C LYS A 339 16.46 -0.87 18.92
N MET A 340 16.12 -2.11 18.53
CA MET A 340 15.51 -2.39 17.23
C MET A 340 14.11 -1.78 17.13
N LYS A 341 13.30 -1.85 18.19
CA LYS A 341 11.96 -1.22 18.25
C LYS A 341 12.06 0.32 18.16
N ILE A 342 13.00 0.92 18.86
CA ILE A 342 13.26 2.37 18.77
C ILE A 342 13.73 2.74 17.37
N GLY A 343 14.67 1.97 16.81
CA GLY A 343 15.18 2.16 15.45
C GLY A 343 14.08 2.13 14.39
N ALA A 344 13.11 1.21 14.52
CA ALA A 344 11.95 1.13 13.62
C ALA A 344 11.12 2.42 13.68
N ARG A 345 10.84 2.95 14.87
CA ARG A 345 10.12 4.23 15.05
C ARG A 345 10.89 5.41 14.45
N GLU A 346 12.19 5.50 14.68
CA GLU A 346 13.01 6.58 14.13
C GLU A 346 13.10 6.51 12.59
N LEU A 347 13.18 5.31 12.03
CA LEU A 347 13.07 5.12 10.58
C LEU A 347 11.73 5.64 10.04
N ALA A 348 10.63 5.34 10.73
CA ALA A 348 9.30 5.83 10.35
C ALA A 348 9.22 7.35 10.38
N LYS A 349 9.72 8.00 11.43
CA LYS A 349 9.79 9.46 11.53
C LYS A 349 10.61 10.09 10.41
N ALA A 350 11.75 9.50 10.11
CA ALA A 350 12.69 10.07 9.13
C ALA A 350 12.22 9.91 7.69
N LYS A 351 11.47 8.83 7.37
CA LYS A 351 11.20 8.46 5.97
C LYS A 351 9.73 8.22 5.65
N PHE A 352 8.91 7.85 6.63
CA PHE A 352 7.56 7.36 6.37
C PHE A 352 6.45 8.26 6.91
N ASP A 353 6.80 9.38 7.56
CA ASP A 353 5.80 10.37 7.98
C ASP A 353 4.95 10.81 6.77
N GLU A 354 3.62 10.69 6.89
CA GLU A 354 2.71 11.09 5.81
C GLU A 354 2.87 12.56 5.43
N ASN A 355 3.32 13.42 6.35
CA ASN A 355 3.57 14.82 6.06
C ASN A 355 4.65 15.02 4.99
N ILE A 356 5.69 14.17 4.94
CA ILE A 356 6.71 14.20 3.88
C ILE A 356 6.06 13.98 2.51
N ILE A 357 5.15 13.03 2.43
CA ILE A 357 4.45 12.69 1.19
C ILE A 357 3.43 13.77 0.82
N ILE A 358 2.70 14.30 1.79
CA ILE A 358 1.72 15.38 1.62
C ILE A 358 2.38 16.63 1.03
N GLU A 359 3.53 17.04 1.57
CA GLU A 359 4.28 18.19 1.06
C GLU A 359 4.72 18.01 -0.40
N GLU A 360 5.10 16.78 -0.80
CA GLU A 360 5.42 16.51 -2.22
C GLU A 360 4.19 16.68 -3.13
N TYR A 361 3.00 16.27 -2.70
CA TYR A 361 1.76 16.52 -3.45
C TYR A 361 1.43 18.01 -3.50
N LEU A 362 1.55 18.75 -2.39
CA LEU A 362 1.29 20.19 -2.37
C LEU A 362 2.25 20.97 -3.27
N LYS A 363 3.54 20.62 -3.28
CA LYS A 363 4.51 21.22 -4.22
C LYS A 363 4.08 21.05 -5.67
N THR A 364 3.56 19.87 -6.03
CA THR A 364 3.05 19.67 -7.40
C THR A 364 1.76 20.42 -7.67
N ALA A 365 1.00 20.85 -6.67
CA ALA A 365 -0.18 21.69 -6.87
C ALA A 365 0.16 23.15 -7.12
N SER A 366 1.24 23.64 -6.49
CA SER A 366 1.63 25.07 -6.51
C SER A 366 2.49 25.45 -7.72
N ASN A 367 3.24 24.50 -8.29
CA ASN A 367 4.06 24.70 -9.50
C ASN A 367 3.23 24.52 -10.77
#